data_a2df1c0adefc03128024a11c46ba094a
#
_entry.id   a2df1c0adefc03128024a11c46ba094a
#
_cell.length_a   1.000
_cell.length_b   1.000
_cell.length_c   1.000
_cell.angle_alpha   90.00
_cell.angle_beta   90.00
_cell.angle_gamma   90.00
#
_symmetry.space_group_name_H-M   'P 1'
#
loop_
_entity.id
_entity.type
_entity.pdbx_description
1 polymer ?
#
loop_
_entity_poly.entity_id
_entity_poly.type
_entity_poly.pdbx_seq_one_letter_code
_entity_poly.pdbx_strand_id
1 'polypeptide(L)' 'MNQTISFKELKNNLISKDPVFQEIFEDKSVKYFLNLTEINDDNQTLNNGDILALLPPVTGG' A
#
# COMPACT_ATOMS: atom_id res chain seq x y z
N MET A 1 8.33 18.18 -10.29
CA MET A 1 8.34 18.40 -8.84
C MET A 1 8.19 17.07 -8.12
N ASN A 2 9.13 16.75 -7.27
CA ASN A 2 9.08 15.47 -6.55
C ASN A 2 8.13 15.59 -5.38
N GLN A 3 7.14 14.75 -5.38
CA GLN A 3 6.22 14.66 -4.26
C GLN A 3 6.46 13.36 -3.52
N THR A 4 6.62 13.49 -2.22
CA THR A 4 6.75 12.31 -1.37
C THR A 4 5.57 12.26 -0.41
N ILE A 5 5.09 11.05 -0.14
CA ILE A 5 4.07 10.85 0.86
C ILE A 5 4.44 9.61 1.67
N SER A 6 3.88 9.52 2.85
CA SER A 6 4.08 8.31 3.63
C SER A 6 3.11 7.22 3.14
N PHE A 7 3.46 5.99 3.44
CA PHE A 7 2.59 4.86 3.12
C PHE A 7 1.21 5.03 3.76
N LYS A 8 1.19 5.56 4.97
CA LYS A 8 -0.07 5.82 5.67
C LYS A 8 -0.93 6.82 4.90
N GLU A 9 -0.31 7.90 4.41
CA GLU A 9 -1.05 8.90 3.65
C GLU A 9 -1.58 8.33 2.34
N LEU A 10 -0.78 7.52 1.68
CA LEU A 10 -1.23 6.87 0.44
C LEU A 10 -2.45 6.00 0.71
N LYS A 11 -2.41 5.20 1.78
CA LYS A 11 -3.54 4.35 2.12
C LYS A 11 -4.80 5.17 2.36
N ASN A 12 -4.66 6.26 3.11
CA ASN A 12 -5.81 7.12 3.37
C ASN A 12 -6.38 7.74 2.09
N ASN A 13 -5.51 8.12 1.17
CA ASN A 13 -5.95 8.68 -0.09
C ASN A 13 -6.72 7.66 -0.91
N LEU A 14 -6.26 6.41 -0.93
CA LEU A 14 -6.94 5.36 -1.67
C LEU A 14 -8.29 5.02 -1.06
N ILE A 15 -8.36 4.96 0.26
CA ILE A 15 -9.63 4.71 0.96
C ILE A 15 -10.63 5.81 0.65
N SER A 16 -10.15 7.04 0.56
CA SER A 16 -11.02 8.17 0.25
C SER A 16 -11.60 8.07 -1.16
N LYS A 17 -10.86 7.46 -2.08
CA LYS A 17 -11.35 7.29 -3.45
C LYS A 17 -12.29 6.11 -3.60
N ASP A 18 -12.02 5.03 -2.87
CA ASP A 18 -12.84 3.83 -2.96
C ASP A 18 -12.79 3.10 -1.61
N PRO A 19 -13.93 2.99 -0.92
CA PRO A 19 -13.95 2.36 0.41
C PRO A 19 -13.46 0.91 0.43
N VAL A 20 -13.41 0.24 -0.71
CA VAL A 20 -12.93 -1.14 -0.74
C VAL A 20 -11.48 -1.24 -0.26
N PHE A 21 -10.72 -0.16 -0.42
CA PHE A 21 -9.33 -0.16 0.02
C PHE A 21 -9.21 -0.28 1.54
N GLN A 22 -10.22 0.16 2.29
CA GLN A 22 -10.16 0.01 3.73
C GLN A 22 -10.12 -1.46 4.12
N GLU A 23 -10.94 -2.28 3.48
CA GLU A 23 -10.94 -3.71 3.75
C GLU A 23 -9.59 -4.34 3.39
N ILE A 24 -9.03 -3.93 2.26
CA ILE A 24 -7.74 -4.46 1.82
C ILE A 24 -6.64 -4.12 2.82
N PHE A 25 -6.61 -2.88 3.30
CA PHE A 25 -5.55 -2.45 4.20
C PHE A 25 -5.73 -2.96 5.63
N GLU A 26 -6.93 -3.39 5.99
CA GLU A 26 -7.17 -4.00 7.30
C GLU A 26 -6.84 -5.49 7.31
N ASP A 27 -6.70 -6.08 6.13
CA ASP A 27 -6.40 -7.51 6.03
C ASP A 27 -4.90 -7.72 6.21
N LYS A 28 -4.54 -8.39 7.31
CA LYS A 28 -3.14 -8.60 7.65
C LYS A 28 -2.47 -9.61 6.73
N SER A 29 -3.24 -10.33 5.92
CA SER A 29 -2.69 -11.29 4.97
C SER A 29 -2.20 -10.63 3.69
N VAL A 30 -2.59 -9.38 3.45
CA VAL A 30 -2.15 -8.67 2.26
C VAL A 30 -0.72 -8.18 2.45
N LYS A 31 0.10 -8.40 1.44
CA LYS A 31 1.50 -7.97 1.45
C LYS A 31 1.69 -6.77 0.55
N TYR A 32 2.61 -5.91 0.91
CA TYR A 32 2.90 -4.70 0.13
C TYR A 32 4.36 -4.70 -0.27
N PHE A 33 4.63 -4.44 -1.54
CA PHE A 33 6.00 -4.39 -2.06
C PHE A 33 6.22 -3.05 -2.74
N LEU A 34 7.27 -2.36 -2.30
CA LEU A 34 7.69 -1.10 -2.91
C LEU A 34 8.94 -1.38 -3.71
N ASN A 35 8.84 -1.25 -5.03
CA ASN A 35 9.97 -1.51 -5.93
C ASN A 35 10.61 -2.86 -5.63
N LEU A 36 9.77 -3.90 -5.48
CA LEU A 36 10.20 -5.28 -5.25
C LEU A 36 10.70 -5.56 -3.83
N THR A 37 10.60 -4.58 -2.93
CA THR A 37 10.99 -4.76 -1.54
C THR A 37 9.74 -4.74 -0.66
N GLU A 38 9.58 -5.76 0.16
CA GLU A 38 8.42 -5.80 1.04
C GLU A 38 8.49 -4.68 2.07
N ILE A 39 7.36 -3.99 2.26
CA ILE A 39 7.25 -2.93 3.25
C ILE A 39 6.05 -3.22 4.14
N ASN A 40 6.14 -2.75 5.40
CA ASN A 40 5.02 -2.85 6.34
C ASN A 40 4.99 -1.68 7.31
N ASP A 41 5.76 -0.64 7.05
CA ASP A 41 5.90 0.51 7.94
C ASP A 41 5.08 1.67 7.39
N ASP A 42 4.12 2.15 8.16
CA ASP A 42 3.30 3.30 7.76
C ASP A 42 4.11 4.55 7.51
N ASN A 43 5.30 4.63 8.10
CA ASN A 43 6.17 5.79 7.91
C ASN A 43 7.06 5.66 6.67
N GLN A 44 6.93 4.55 5.94
CA GLN A 44 7.72 4.36 4.72
C GLN A 44 7.45 5.51 3.75
N THR A 45 8.50 6.16 3.28
CA THR A 45 8.38 7.24 2.31
C THR A 45 8.24 6.67 0.91
N LEU A 46 7.26 7.19 0.19
CA LEU A 46 7.03 6.83 -1.21
C LEU A 46 7.34 8.03 -2.08
N ASN A 47 8.08 7.81 -3.16
CA ASN A 47 8.47 8.87 -4.08
C ASN A 47 7.72 8.75 -5.39
N ASN A 48 7.63 9.87 -6.10
CA ASN A 48 7.03 9.86 -7.42
C ASN A 48 7.80 8.90 -8.33
N GLY A 49 7.08 8.05 -9.02
CA GLY A 49 7.69 7.06 -9.88
C GLY A 49 7.89 5.70 -9.23
N ASP A 50 7.70 5.60 -7.92
CA ASP A 50 7.80 4.31 -7.25
C ASP A 50 6.65 3.41 -7.66
N ILE A 51 6.91 2.10 -7.65
CA ILE A 51 5.89 1.10 -7.96
C ILE A 51 5.51 0.38 -6.68
N LEU A 52 4.24 0.47 -6.32
CA LEU A 52 3.72 -0.22 -5.14
C LEU A 52 2.82 -1.36 -5.61
N ALA A 53 3.15 -2.57 -5.19
CA ALA A 53 2.34 -3.74 -5.51
C ALA A 53 1.66 -4.26 -4.26
N LEU A 54 0.40 -4.63 -4.41
CA LEU A 54 -0.37 -5.24 -3.33
C LEU A 54 -0.63 -6.68 -3.72
N LEU A 55 -0.20 -7.60 -2.86
CA LEU A 55 -0.37 -9.03 -3.10
C LEU A 55 -1.42 -9.56 -2.13
N PRO A 56 -2.58 -9.97 -2.66
CA PRO A 56 -3.62 -10.52 -1.80
C PRO A 56 -3.21 -11.88 -1.26
N PRO A 57 -3.85 -12.32 -0.18
CA PRO A 57 -3.53 -13.64 0.36
C PRO A 57 -3.89 -14.74 -0.63
N VAL A 58 -3.02 -15.73 -0.69
CA VAL A 58 -3.31 -16.93 -1.49
C VAL A 58 -4.15 -17.84 -0.62
N THR A 59 -5.41 -17.97 -0.97
CA THR A 59 -6.25 -18.95 -0.30
C THR A 59 -6.00 -20.28 -1.00
N GLY A 60 -5.36 -21.18 -0.34
CA GLY A 60 -5.18 -22.53 -0.83
C GLY A 60 -6.56 -23.14 -1.01
N GLY A 61 -6.99 -23.08 -2.17
CA GLY A 61 -8.27 -23.46 -2.53
C GLY A 61 -8.68 -24.81 -2.60
#